data_8dee4ada1cac91e151b72b8172fcb45c
#
_entry.id   8dee4ada1cac91e151b72b8172fcb45c
#
_cell.length_a   1.000
_cell.length_b   1.000
_cell.length_c   1.000
_cell.angle_alpha   90.00
_cell.angle_beta   90.00
_cell.angle_gamma   90.00
#
_symmetry.space_group_name_H-M   'P 1'
#
loop_
_entity.id
_entity.type
_entity.pdbx_description
1 polymer ?
#
loop_
_entity_poly.entity_id
_entity_poly.type
_entity_poly.pdbx_seq_one_letter_code
_entity_poly.pdbx_strand_id
1 'polypeptide(L)'
;MPRFFVDGPPEDGMLVLRGEDAHHAGRVLRLRPGEAVTLCDGRGTDYDCTVETVEKDAVACRVQDSHPADTEPKQRLTLYMALPKGDKMEFIVQKAVELGASEIVPYLSKNSVSRPDKTDKKVERWRKI
;
A
#
# COMPACT_ATOMS: atom_id res chain seq x y z
N MET A 1 11.38 11.34 5.69
CA MET A 1 11.01 10.32 6.69
C MET A 1 10.45 9.11 5.96
N PRO A 2 11.03 7.94 6.11
CA PRO A 2 10.52 6.75 5.42
C PRO A 2 9.15 6.34 5.96
N ARG A 3 8.35 5.74 5.07
CA ARG A 3 6.98 5.33 5.34
C ARG A 3 6.77 3.87 4.93
N PHE A 4 6.18 3.08 5.79
CA PHE A 4 5.87 1.66 5.54
C PHE A 4 4.45 1.33 5.94
N PHE A 5 3.91 0.27 5.36
CA PHE A 5 2.61 -0.26 5.75
C PHE A 5 2.77 -1.37 6.79
N VAL A 6 1.86 -1.44 7.74
CA VAL A 6 1.82 -2.47 8.77
C VAL A 6 0.42 -3.06 8.87
N ASP A 7 0.35 -4.30 9.31
CA ASP A 7 -0.92 -4.98 9.54
C ASP A 7 -1.34 -4.80 11.01
N GLY A 8 -2.48 -4.17 11.19
CA GLY A 8 -3.12 -4.06 12.49
C GLY A 8 -2.60 -2.93 13.40
N PRO A 9 -3.23 -2.81 14.58
CA PRO A 9 -2.90 -1.78 15.56
C PRO A 9 -1.61 -2.11 16.32
N PRO A 10 -0.99 -1.10 16.97
CA PRO A 10 0.15 -1.35 17.84
C PRO A 10 -0.18 -2.30 18.98
N GLU A 11 0.75 -3.18 19.31
CA GLU A 11 0.72 -4.02 20.49
C GLU A 11 1.73 -3.50 21.52
N ASP A 12 1.27 -3.17 22.72
CA ASP A 12 2.08 -2.58 23.78
C ASP A 12 2.90 -1.33 23.33
N GLY A 13 2.31 -0.52 22.47
CA GLY A 13 2.97 0.67 21.93
C GLY A 13 4.06 0.39 20.90
N MET A 14 4.12 -0.83 20.37
CA MET A 14 5.11 -1.27 19.41
C MET A 14 4.47 -1.73 18.10
N LEU A 15 5.15 -1.43 17.00
CA LEU A 15 4.87 -1.97 15.66
C LEU A 15 6.13 -2.59 15.11
N VAL A 16 5.99 -3.72 14.41
CA VAL A 16 7.13 -4.46 13.90
C VAL A 16 7.00 -4.62 12.38
N LEU A 17 8.01 -4.14 11.65
CA LEU A 17 8.18 -4.43 10.24
C LEU A 17 8.79 -5.82 10.09
N ARG A 18 8.30 -6.61 9.14
CA ARG A 18 8.76 -7.96 8.85
C ARG A 18 8.99 -8.18 7.36
N GLY A 19 9.70 -9.24 7.03
CA GLY A 19 9.91 -9.66 5.65
C GLY A 19 10.61 -8.61 4.79
N GLU A 20 10.07 -8.33 3.63
CA GLU A 20 10.65 -7.38 2.67
C GLU A 20 10.77 -5.97 3.21
N ASP A 21 9.79 -5.52 3.99
CA ASP A 21 9.83 -4.19 4.60
C ASP A 21 10.93 -4.06 5.64
N ALA A 22 11.15 -5.10 6.45
CA ALA A 22 12.27 -5.12 7.39
C ALA A 22 13.62 -5.12 6.65
N HIS A 23 13.72 -5.87 5.58
CA HIS A 23 14.92 -5.88 4.72
C HIS A 23 15.15 -4.50 4.09
N HIS A 24 14.09 -3.89 3.57
CA HIS A 24 14.17 -2.54 2.97
C HIS A 24 14.61 -1.51 4.01
N ALA A 25 13.97 -1.49 5.17
CA ALA A 25 14.30 -0.58 6.26
C ALA A 25 15.75 -0.74 6.77
N GLY A 26 16.16 -1.99 7.02
CA GLY A 26 17.45 -2.27 7.63
C GLY A 26 18.63 -2.22 6.66
N ARG A 27 18.48 -2.73 5.44
CA ARG A 27 19.59 -2.87 4.49
C ARG A 27 19.64 -1.81 3.40
N VAL A 28 18.48 -1.41 2.88
CA VAL A 28 18.42 -0.42 1.80
C VAL A 28 18.49 0.98 2.38
N LEU A 29 17.58 1.30 3.30
CA LEU A 29 17.54 2.60 3.98
C LEU A 29 18.53 2.72 5.12
N ARG A 30 19.02 1.59 5.63
CA ARG A 30 20.00 1.52 6.73
C ARG A 30 19.56 2.27 7.98
N LEU A 31 18.28 2.14 8.31
CA LEU A 31 17.72 2.77 9.51
C LEU A 31 18.44 2.28 10.78
N ARG A 32 18.63 3.18 11.70
CA ARG A 32 19.28 2.93 13.00
C ARG A 32 18.33 3.18 14.15
N PRO A 33 18.54 2.54 15.29
CA PRO A 33 17.79 2.87 16.51
C PRO A 33 17.86 4.38 16.80
N GLY A 34 16.69 4.95 17.13
CA GLY A 34 16.52 6.38 17.37
C GLY A 34 16.04 7.20 16.16
N GLU A 35 16.07 6.63 14.97
CA GLU A 35 15.56 7.33 13.77
C GLU A 35 14.05 7.29 13.69
N ALA A 36 13.47 8.36 13.13
CA ALA A 36 12.03 8.49 12.96
C ALA A 36 11.54 7.76 11.70
N VAL A 37 10.37 7.15 11.80
CA VAL A 37 9.70 6.45 10.72
C VAL A 37 8.19 6.60 10.86
N THR A 38 7.47 6.69 9.75
CA THR A 38 6.00 6.66 9.77
C THR A 38 5.51 5.29 9.36
N LEU A 39 4.62 4.70 10.16
CA LEU A 39 3.97 3.44 9.87
C LEU A 39 2.48 3.66 9.67
N CYS A 40 1.91 3.02 8.65
CA CYS A 40 0.52 3.23 8.24
C CYS A 40 -0.24 1.91 8.31
N ASP A 41 -1.43 1.92 8.87
CA ASP A 41 -2.26 0.71 8.95
C ASP A 41 -3.05 0.41 7.67
N GLY A 42 -2.98 1.29 6.67
CA GLY A 42 -3.77 1.16 5.44
C GLY A 42 -5.27 1.39 5.64
N ARG A 43 -5.70 1.77 6.83
CA ARG A 43 -7.11 2.01 7.19
C ARG A 43 -7.39 3.46 7.58
N GLY A 44 -6.43 4.32 7.35
CA GLY A 44 -6.57 5.75 7.59
C GLY A 44 -5.87 6.26 8.85
N THR A 45 -4.99 5.48 9.47
CA THR A 45 -4.20 5.91 10.63
C THR A 45 -2.72 5.85 10.30
N ASP A 46 -2.02 6.92 10.61
CA ASP A 46 -0.57 7.01 10.58
C ASP A 46 -0.02 7.03 11.99
N TYR A 47 1.07 6.31 12.19
CA TYR A 47 1.79 6.23 13.45
C TYR A 47 3.17 6.84 13.29
N ASP A 48 3.46 7.87 14.05
CA ASP A 48 4.80 8.43 14.14
C ASP A 48 5.61 7.59 15.12
N CYS A 49 6.62 6.93 14.61
CA CYS A 49 7.40 5.95 15.36
C CYS A 49 8.87 6.30 15.41
N THR A 50 9.55 5.73 16.39
CA THR A 50 11.01 5.73 16.50
C THR A 50 11.50 4.29 16.40
N VAL A 51 12.49 4.05 15.56
CA VAL A 51 13.13 2.74 15.43
C VAL A 51 13.79 2.38 16.79
N GLU A 52 13.46 1.23 17.33
CA GLU A 52 14.02 0.75 18.59
C GLU A 52 15.09 -0.33 18.37
N THR A 53 14.79 -1.34 17.55
CA THR A 53 15.74 -2.40 17.20
C THR A 53 15.68 -2.70 15.71
N VAL A 54 16.84 -3.03 15.14
CA VAL A 54 16.98 -3.47 13.75
C VAL A 54 17.64 -4.84 13.74
N GLU A 55 16.86 -5.86 13.38
CA GLU A 55 17.32 -7.23 13.20
C GLU A 55 17.25 -7.62 11.72
N LYS A 56 17.76 -8.81 11.38
CA LYS A 56 17.81 -9.28 10.00
C LYS A 56 16.42 -9.32 9.33
N ASP A 57 15.42 -9.81 10.03
CA ASP A 57 14.07 -10.08 9.50
C ASP A 57 12.98 -9.29 10.24
N ALA A 58 13.36 -8.39 11.14
CA ALA A 58 12.42 -7.60 11.91
C ALA A 58 13.01 -6.24 12.29
N VAL A 59 12.20 -5.20 12.17
CA VAL A 59 12.52 -3.86 12.68
C VAL A 59 11.41 -3.46 13.62
N ALA A 60 11.74 -3.35 14.92
CA ALA A 60 10.78 -2.94 15.94
C ALA A 60 10.79 -1.43 16.09
N CYS A 61 9.61 -0.84 16.08
CA CYS A 61 9.40 0.59 16.17
C CYS A 61 8.47 0.91 17.33
N ARG A 62 8.84 1.90 18.13
CA ARG A 62 8.01 2.41 19.23
C ARG A 62 7.12 3.53 18.71
N VAL A 63 5.83 3.41 18.96
CA VAL A 63 4.85 4.44 18.60
C VAL A 63 4.98 5.61 19.56
N GLN A 64 5.18 6.81 18.99
CA GLN A 64 5.23 8.06 19.75
C GLN A 64 3.90 8.78 19.70
N ASP A 65 3.25 8.80 18.53
CA ASP A 65 1.98 9.46 18.31
C ASP A 65 1.20 8.75 17.21
N SER A 66 -0.10 9.00 17.13
CA SER A 66 -0.96 8.51 16.07
C SER A 66 -1.93 9.60 15.62
N HIS A 67 -2.15 9.71 14.34
CA HIS A 67 -3.06 10.69 13.78
C HIS A 67 -3.74 10.14 12.51
N PRO A 68 -4.89 10.71 12.10
CA PRO A 68 -5.50 10.34 10.82
C PRO A 68 -4.53 10.57 9.67
N ALA A 69 -4.49 9.63 8.71
CA ALA A 69 -3.71 9.78 7.50
C ALA A 69 -4.30 10.92 6.65
N ASP A 70 -3.47 11.86 6.25
CA ASP A 70 -3.85 13.02 5.44
C ASP A 70 -3.41 12.90 3.97
N THR A 71 -2.82 11.75 3.61
CA THR A 71 -2.30 11.49 2.27
C THR A 71 -3.38 11.05 1.28
N GLU A 72 -4.55 10.64 1.76
CA GLU A 72 -5.66 10.22 0.92
C GLU A 72 -6.49 11.43 0.46
N PRO A 73 -7.02 11.39 -0.77
CA PRO A 73 -7.93 12.43 -1.25
C PRO A 73 -9.18 12.53 -0.37
N LYS A 74 -9.62 13.74 -0.10
CA LYS A 74 -10.87 13.98 0.65
C LYS A 74 -12.12 13.51 -0.11
N GLN A 75 -12.01 13.44 -1.43
CA GLN A 75 -13.10 13.01 -2.31
C GLN A 75 -12.91 11.53 -2.69
N ARG A 76 -14.03 10.81 -2.73
CA ARG A 76 -14.03 9.46 -3.25
C ARG A 76 -14.04 9.50 -4.78
N LEU A 77 -13.00 8.94 -5.40
CA LEU A 77 -12.84 8.86 -6.83
C LEU A 77 -13.07 7.43 -7.31
N THR A 78 -13.97 7.27 -8.27
CA THR A 78 -14.22 6.00 -8.94
C THR A 78 -13.80 6.11 -10.39
N LEU A 79 -12.89 5.24 -10.82
CA LEU A 79 -12.46 5.15 -12.20
C LEU A 79 -13.27 4.08 -12.94
N TYR A 80 -14.02 4.49 -13.96
CA TYR A 80 -14.65 3.58 -14.92
C TYR A 80 -13.74 3.43 -16.13
N MET A 81 -13.28 2.22 -16.38
CA MET A 81 -12.31 1.95 -17.44
C MET A 81 -12.74 0.83 -18.36
N ALA A 82 -12.84 1.11 -19.66
CA ALA A 82 -13.02 0.07 -20.67
C ALA A 82 -11.79 -0.84 -20.69
N LEU A 83 -12.00 -2.15 -20.80
CA LEU A 83 -10.89 -3.12 -20.78
C LEU A 83 -9.95 -2.89 -21.96
N PRO A 84 -8.67 -2.55 -21.70
CA PRO A 84 -7.66 -2.41 -22.74
C PRO A 84 -7.10 -3.78 -23.15
N LYS A 85 -6.37 -3.80 -24.26
CA LYS A 85 -5.65 -4.99 -24.72
C LYS A 85 -4.43 -5.28 -23.82
N GLY A 86 -4.12 -6.59 -23.66
CA GLY A 86 -2.91 -7.06 -23.01
C GLY A 86 -2.84 -6.72 -21.53
N ASP A 87 -1.66 -6.37 -21.05
CA ASP A 87 -1.36 -6.12 -19.64
C ASP A 87 -1.51 -4.66 -19.23
N LYS A 88 -2.09 -3.82 -20.09
CA LYS A 88 -2.28 -2.39 -19.79
C LYS A 88 -3.16 -2.15 -18.57
N MET A 89 -4.09 -3.07 -18.28
CA MET A 89 -4.99 -2.92 -17.12
C MET A 89 -4.23 -2.95 -15.81
N GLU A 90 -3.21 -3.78 -15.64
CA GLU A 90 -2.37 -3.81 -14.43
C GLU A 90 -1.69 -2.46 -14.21
N PHE A 91 -1.13 -1.87 -15.25
CA PHE A 91 -0.53 -0.55 -15.18
C PHE A 91 -1.54 0.53 -14.80
N ILE A 92 -2.73 0.50 -15.40
CA ILE A 92 -3.81 1.47 -15.12
C ILE A 92 -4.26 1.34 -13.66
N VAL A 93 -4.48 0.13 -13.16
CA VAL A 93 -4.86 -0.12 -11.76
C VAL A 93 -3.79 0.41 -10.82
N GLN A 94 -2.53 0.09 -11.06
CA GLN A 94 -1.41 0.57 -10.25
C GLN A 94 -1.36 2.10 -10.19
N LYS A 95 -1.43 2.77 -11.32
CA LYS A 95 -1.37 4.24 -11.39
C LYS A 95 -2.60 4.90 -10.79
N ALA A 96 -3.79 4.34 -10.99
CA ALA A 96 -5.01 4.85 -10.39
C ALA A 96 -4.97 4.77 -8.86
N VAL A 97 -4.48 3.65 -8.30
CA VAL A 97 -4.29 3.49 -6.85
C VAL A 97 -3.26 4.49 -6.31
N GLU A 98 -2.11 4.64 -6.97
CA GLU A 98 -1.08 5.62 -6.59
C GLU A 98 -1.60 7.07 -6.60
N LEU A 99 -2.54 7.39 -7.49
CA LEU A 99 -3.16 8.71 -7.60
C LEU A 99 -4.35 8.91 -6.65
N GLY A 100 -4.71 7.90 -5.87
CA GLY A 100 -5.75 8.01 -4.84
C GLY A 100 -7.15 7.60 -5.25
N ALA A 101 -7.32 6.83 -6.33
CA ALA A 101 -8.62 6.28 -6.69
C ALA A 101 -9.12 5.32 -5.61
N SER A 102 -10.38 5.48 -5.19
CA SER A 102 -11.02 4.63 -4.17
C SER A 102 -11.57 3.35 -4.76
N GLU A 103 -11.95 3.37 -6.02
CA GLU A 103 -12.62 2.27 -6.69
C GLU A 103 -12.29 2.28 -8.18
N ILE A 104 -12.13 1.11 -8.76
CA ILE A 104 -11.91 0.92 -10.20
C ILE A 104 -12.97 -0.06 -10.69
N VAL A 105 -13.77 0.39 -11.67
CA VAL A 105 -14.83 -0.41 -12.28
C VAL A 105 -14.46 -0.70 -13.74
N PRO A 106 -13.93 -1.87 -14.05
CA PRO A 106 -13.69 -2.26 -15.43
C PRO A 106 -15.00 -2.63 -16.11
N TYR A 107 -15.13 -2.30 -17.39
CA TYR A 107 -16.30 -2.66 -18.17
C TYR A 107 -15.93 -3.04 -19.62
N LEU A 108 -16.83 -3.76 -20.27
CA LEU A 108 -16.74 -4.09 -21.69
C LEU A 108 -17.57 -3.10 -22.48
N SER A 109 -16.94 -2.32 -23.34
CA SER A 109 -17.65 -1.47 -24.29
C SER A 109 -18.01 -2.24 -25.56
N LYS A 110 -18.98 -1.70 -26.30
CA LYS A 110 -19.39 -2.27 -27.60
C LYS A 110 -18.21 -2.38 -28.58
N ASN A 111 -17.27 -1.46 -28.50
CA ASN A 111 -16.08 -1.40 -29.34
C ASN A 111 -14.83 -2.04 -28.73
N SER A 112 -14.95 -2.72 -27.60
CA SER A 112 -13.81 -3.41 -26.98
C SER A 112 -13.36 -4.57 -27.84
N VAL A 113 -12.08 -4.56 -28.21
CA VAL A 113 -11.46 -5.61 -29.04
C VAL A 113 -11.06 -6.81 -28.18
N SER A 114 -10.64 -6.56 -26.95
CA SER A 114 -10.23 -7.60 -26.01
C SER A 114 -11.40 -8.00 -25.11
N ARG A 115 -11.70 -9.31 -25.10
CA ARG A 115 -12.70 -9.88 -24.20
C ARG A 115 -11.99 -10.91 -23.32
N PRO A 116 -12.08 -10.81 -21.99
CA PRO A 116 -11.41 -11.75 -21.11
C PRO A 116 -12.13 -13.10 -21.10
N ASP A 117 -11.39 -14.17 -21.35
CA ASP A 117 -11.91 -15.55 -21.25
C ASP A 117 -12.00 -16.02 -19.77
N LYS A 118 -11.21 -15.41 -18.88
CA LYS A 118 -11.11 -15.75 -17.47
C LYS A 118 -11.20 -14.49 -16.59
N THR A 119 -12.38 -13.90 -16.55
CA THR A 119 -12.62 -12.64 -15.85
C THR A 119 -12.29 -12.71 -14.35
N ASP A 120 -12.68 -13.80 -13.66
CA ASP A 120 -12.48 -13.93 -12.22
C ASP A 120 -11.01 -13.95 -11.82
N LYS A 121 -10.16 -14.66 -12.56
CA LYS A 121 -8.71 -14.72 -12.32
C LYS A 121 -8.04 -13.37 -12.57
N LYS A 122 -8.48 -12.63 -13.59
CA LYS A 122 -7.96 -11.29 -13.87
C LYS A 122 -8.33 -10.31 -12.77
N VAL A 123 -9.57 -10.33 -12.30
CA VAL A 123 -10.02 -9.47 -11.19
C VAL A 123 -9.25 -9.76 -9.91
N GLU A 124 -9.02 -11.02 -9.56
CA GLU A 124 -8.19 -11.38 -8.41
C GLU A 124 -6.78 -10.83 -8.52
N ARG A 125 -6.17 -10.93 -9.70
CA ARG A 125 -4.83 -10.39 -9.94
C ARG A 125 -4.79 -8.88 -9.78
N TRP A 126 -5.79 -8.16 -10.28
CA TRP A 126 -5.87 -6.70 -10.14
C TRP A 126 -6.10 -6.26 -8.70
N ARG A 127 -6.85 -7.02 -7.90
CA ARG A 127 -7.07 -6.74 -6.48
C ARG A 127 -5.80 -6.81 -5.63
N LYS A 128 -4.80 -7.56 -6.07
CA LYS A 128 -3.51 -7.67 -5.39
C LYS A 128 -2.58 -6.47 -5.64
N ILE A 129 -2.90 -5.65 -6.60
CA ILE A 129 -2.17 -4.43 -6.90
C ILE A 129 -2.65 -3.31 -5.94
#